data_a23d8c3ccaa764cd8f1c31a9642929f4
#
_entry.id   a23d8c3ccaa764cd8f1c31a9642929f4
#
_cell.length_a   1.000
_cell.length_b   1.000
_cell.length_c   1.000
_cell.angle_alpha   90.00
_cell.angle_beta   90.00
_cell.angle_gamma   90.00
#
_symmetry.space_group_name_H-M   'P 1'
#
loop_
_entity.id
_entity.type
_entity.pdbx_description
1 polymer ?
#
loop_
_entity_poly.entity_id
_entity_poly.type
_entity_poly.pdbx_seq_one_letter_code
_entity_poly.pdbx_strand_id
1 'polypeptide(L)'
;MSILIDKDTKVICQGFTGGQATQHCVQCIDYGTQLVGGVTPGKGGQTHLDLPVFDSVKEAVDQTGATASIIFVPARFCKASILEAAESGISLIICITEGIPTIDMLEVKVRCDDLGVRLIGPNCPGIITPGECKMGIMPGDIHLPGKVGVISRSGTLTYEAVKQTTDLGFGQTSCVGIGGDPIPGSSFIDILDLFQNDSETEAIVMVGEIGGTAEEDAAEFIQSNVTKPVVSYIAGVTAPAGKRMGHAGAIIAGGKGTAEDKFKALEAAGVYTVKSPADIGKGIAEVTGW
;
A
#
# COMPACT_ATOMS: atom_id res chain seq x y z
N MET A 1 10.96 13.58 4.83
CA MET A 1 10.57 13.41 3.40
C MET A 1 9.72 12.16 3.31
N SER A 2 8.65 12.18 2.54
CA SER A 2 7.84 10.99 2.30
C SER A 2 8.55 10.01 1.38
N ILE A 3 8.24 8.72 1.50
CA ILE A 3 8.94 7.69 0.69
C ILE A 3 8.47 7.58 -0.75
N LEU A 4 7.23 7.94 -1.09
CA LEU A 4 6.66 7.73 -2.44
C LEU A 4 5.78 8.89 -2.92
N ILE A 5 5.06 9.54 -2.02
CA ILE A 5 4.14 10.64 -2.35
C ILE A 5 4.29 11.80 -1.36
N ASP A 6 4.11 13.00 -1.85
CA ASP A 6 4.17 14.25 -1.08
C ASP A 6 3.09 15.24 -1.55
N LYS A 7 3.10 16.44 -0.99
CA LYS A 7 2.17 17.51 -1.34
C LYS A 7 2.25 17.98 -2.81
N ASP A 8 3.38 17.71 -3.49
CA ASP A 8 3.62 18.15 -4.87
C ASP A 8 3.30 17.05 -5.90
N THR A 9 2.95 15.85 -5.43
CA THR A 9 2.60 14.69 -6.26
C THR A 9 1.31 14.94 -7.03
N LYS A 10 1.37 15.02 -8.35
CA LYS A 10 0.20 15.19 -9.22
C LYS A 10 -0.43 13.84 -9.56
N VAL A 11 -1.67 13.68 -9.17
CA VAL A 11 -2.41 12.41 -9.22
C VAL A 11 -3.54 12.48 -10.24
N ILE A 12 -3.73 11.42 -11.02
CA ILE A 12 -4.96 11.16 -11.78
C ILE A 12 -5.68 9.93 -11.24
N CYS A 13 -6.99 9.83 -11.51
CA CYS A 13 -7.79 8.67 -11.14
C CYS A 13 -8.32 7.96 -12.39
N GLN A 14 -8.05 6.66 -12.54
CA GLN A 14 -8.67 5.83 -13.57
C GLN A 14 -9.97 5.21 -13.04
N GLY A 15 -11.02 5.23 -13.88
CA GLY A 15 -12.38 4.94 -13.45
C GLY A 15 -13.06 6.12 -12.75
N PHE A 16 -12.58 7.33 -12.98
CA PHE A 16 -12.84 8.56 -12.24
C PHE A 16 -14.33 8.88 -12.02
N THR A 17 -15.18 8.63 -13.00
CA THR A 17 -16.62 8.91 -12.90
C THR A 17 -17.44 7.77 -12.28
N GLY A 18 -16.77 6.71 -11.78
CA GLY A 18 -17.41 5.62 -11.05
C GLY A 18 -17.77 6.03 -9.62
N GLY A 19 -18.83 5.45 -9.04
CA GLY A 19 -19.30 5.84 -7.70
C GLY A 19 -18.25 5.70 -6.59
N GLN A 20 -17.51 4.58 -6.56
CA GLN A 20 -16.43 4.38 -5.59
C GLN A 20 -15.28 5.36 -5.80
N ALA A 21 -14.84 5.54 -7.05
CA ALA A 21 -13.81 6.51 -7.38
C ALA A 21 -14.22 7.94 -6.96
N THR A 22 -15.45 8.36 -7.28
CA THR A 22 -15.98 9.67 -6.89
C THR A 22 -15.88 9.89 -5.38
N GLN A 23 -16.38 8.92 -4.58
CA GLN A 23 -16.36 9.03 -3.12
C GLN A 23 -14.94 9.18 -2.56
N HIS A 24 -14.00 8.36 -3.03
CA HIS A 24 -12.64 8.39 -2.51
C HIS A 24 -11.81 9.55 -3.08
N CYS A 25 -12.08 9.98 -4.32
CA CYS A 25 -11.45 11.19 -4.88
C CYS A 25 -11.85 12.46 -4.11
N VAL A 26 -13.11 12.60 -3.69
CA VAL A 26 -13.53 13.70 -2.80
C VAL A 26 -12.69 13.69 -1.53
N GLN A 27 -12.55 12.53 -0.87
CA GLN A 27 -11.73 12.42 0.34
C GLN A 27 -10.24 12.71 0.10
N CYS A 28 -9.71 12.38 -1.08
CA CYS A 28 -8.32 12.72 -1.44
C CYS A 28 -8.16 14.23 -1.63
N ILE A 29 -9.10 14.88 -2.34
CA ILE A 29 -9.11 16.33 -2.54
C ILE A 29 -9.22 17.06 -1.19
N ASP A 30 -10.17 16.66 -0.35
CA ASP A 30 -10.37 17.24 0.98
C ASP A 30 -9.14 17.08 1.89
N TYR A 31 -8.35 16.02 1.66
CA TYR A 31 -7.10 15.76 2.38
C TYR A 31 -5.93 16.63 1.89
N GLY A 32 -6.04 17.27 0.73
CA GLY A 32 -5.01 18.12 0.14
C GLY A 32 -4.22 17.46 -1.00
N THR A 33 -4.61 16.26 -1.44
CA THR A 33 -3.97 15.60 -2.60
C THR A 33 -4.16 16.43 -3.86
N GLN A 34 -3.11 16.66 -4.63
CA GLN A 34 -3.19 17.31 -5.94
C GLN A 34 -3.79 16.36 -6.99
N LEU A 35 -5.10 16.09 -6.88
CA LEU A 35 -5.83 15.39 -7.94
C LEU A 35 -6.04 16.35 -9.09
N VAL A 36 -5.42 16.10 -10.24
CA VAL A 36 -5.39 17.02 -11.39
C VAL A 36 -6.35 16.62 -12.51
N GLY A 37 -7.04 15.49 -12.38
CA GLY A 37 -8.03 15.02 -13.36
C GLY A 37 -8.24 13.51 -13.21
N GLY A 38 -8.97 12.94 -14.16
CA GLY A 38 -9.16 11.50 -14.20
C GLY A 38 -9.52 10.97 -15.58
N VAL A 39 -9.44 9.66 -15.70
CA VAL A 39 -9.65 8.93 -16.96
C VAL A 39 -10.91 8.09 -16.87
N THR A 40 -11.80 8.29 -17.83
CA THR A 40 -12.97 7.42 -18.09
C THR A 40 -13.19 7.37 -19.58
N PRO A 41 -12.83 6.27 -20.27
CA PRO A 41 -12.99 6.15 -21.72
C PRO A 41 -14.42 6.45 -22.18
N GLY A 42 -14.56 7.27 -23.24
CA GLY A 42 -15.85 7.73 -23.78
C GLY A 42 -16.48 8.92 -23.02
N LYS A 43 -15.77 9.49 -22.03
CA LYS A 43 -16.22 10.68 -21.28
C LYS A 43 -15.21 11.85 -21.33
N GLY A 44 -14.23 11.78 -22.21
CA GLY A 44 -13.27 12.85 -22.44
C GLY A 44 -13.94 14.18 -22.74
N GLY A 45 -13.36 15.28 -22.26
CA GLY A 45 -13.90 16.62 -22.39
C GLY A 45 -15.02 16.99 -21.40
N GLN A 46 -15.47 16.05 -20.57
CA GLN A 46 -16.41 16.35 -19.47
C GLN A 46 -15.63 16.88 -18.24
N THR A 47 -16.38 17.43 -17.30
CA THR A 47 -15.89 17.82 -15.97
C THR A 47 -16.53 16.92 -14.91
N HIS A 48 -15.73 16.45 -13.94
CA HIS A 48 -16.17 15.69 -12.78
C HIS A 48 -15.39 16.14 -11.55
N LEU A 49 -16.07 16.42 -10.42
CA LEU A 49 -15.47 17.02 -9.22
C LEU A 49 -14.66 18.30 -9.53
N ASP A 50 -15.16 19.11 -10.44
CA ASP A 50 -14.52 20.34 -10.96
C ASP A 50 -13.15 20.10 -11.65
N LEU A 51 -12.85 18.86 -12.01
CA LEU A 51 -11.62 18.43 -12.66
C LEU A 51 -11.89 17.84 -14.06
N PRO A 52 -10.94 17.95 -15.01
CA PRO A 52 -11.10 17.41 -16.34
C PRO A 52 -11.15 15.89 -16.37
N VAL A 53 -12.01 15.35 -17.24
CA VAL A 53 -12.07 13.92 -17.57
C VAL A 53 -11.43 13.70 -18.94
N PHE A 54 -10.57 12.71 -19.04
CA PHE A 54 -9.84 12.32 -20.24
C PHE A 54 -10.28 10.94 -20.74
N ASP A 55 -10.09 10.66 -22.02
CA ASP A 55 -10.35 9.36 -22.61
C ASP A 55 -9.19 8.37 -22.42
N SER A 56 -7.97 8.87 -22.20
CA SER A 56 -6.77 8.05 -22.00
C SER A 56 -5.82 8.63 -20.93
N VAL A 57 -4.97 7.77 -20.38
CA VAL A 57 -3.92 8.18 -19.44
C VAL A 57 -2.90 9.07 -20.14
N LYS A 58 -2.54 8.74 -21.39
CA LYS A 58 -1.60 9.55 -22.18
C LYS A 58 -2.07 10.98 -22.32
N GLU A 59 -3.34 11.19 -22.66
CA GLU A 59 -3.93 12.53 -22.76
C GLU A 59 -3.89 13.26 -21.41
N ALA A 60 -4.25 12.57 -20.32
CA ALA A 60 -4.22 13.14 -18.99
C ALA A 60 -2.80 13.58 -18.58
N VAL A 61 -1.79 12.75 -18.82
CA VAL A 61 -0.38 13.05 -18.52
C VAL A 61 0.11 14.26 -19.34
N ASP A 62 -0.16 14.26 -20.64
CA ASP A 62 0.28 15.35 -21.54
C ASP A 62 -0.31 16.72 -21.15
N GLN A 63 -1.54 16.74 -20.65
CA GLN A 63 -2.23 17.99 -20.29
C GLN A 63 -1.98 18.44 -18.84
N THR A 64 -1.74 17.51 -17.91
CA THR A 64 -1.67 17.85 -16.48
C THR A 64 -0.27 17.71 -15.90
N GLY A 65 0.59 16.91 -16.53
CA GLY A 65 1.88 16.51 -15.96
C GLY A 65 1.75 15.58 -14.77
N ALA A 66 0.69 14.74 -14.72
CA ALA A 66 0.51 13.77 -13.66
C ALA A 66 1.64 12.73 -13.63
N THR A 67 2.09 12.38 -12.44
CA THR A 67 3.17 11.41 -12.19
C THR A 67 2.67 10.17 -11.48
N ALA A 68 1.48 10.22 -10.91
CA ALA A 68 0.87 9.13 -10.16
C ALA A 68 -0.58 8.86 -10.58
N SER A 69 -1.01 7.60 -10.48
CA SER A 69 -2.38 7.17 -10.82
C SER A 69 -2.99 6.30 -9.75
N ILE A 70 -4.27 6.56 -9.40
CA ILE A 70 -5.08 5.66 -8.58
C ILE A 70 -6.06 4.93 -9.48
N ILE A 71 -6.20 3.60 -9.31
CA ILE A 71 -7.05 2.77 -10.15
C ILE A 71 -8.24 2.22 -9.35
N PHE A 72 -9.45 2.55 -9.80
CA PHE A 72 -10.73 2.06 -9.28
C PHE A 72 -11.58 1.32 -10.33
N VAL A 73 -10.99 0.91 -11.44
CA VAL A 73 -11.72 0.18 -12.48
C VAL A 73 -12.07 -1.25 -12.03
N PRO A 74 -13.13 -1.88 -12.57
CA PRO A 74 -13.42 -3.29 -12.29
C PRO A 74 -12.24 -4.21 -12.66
N ALA A 75 -12.06 -5.32 -11.92
CA ALA A 75 -10.92 -6.22 -12.00
C ALA A 75 -10.52 -6.63 -13.44
N ARG A 76 -11.51 -6.93 -14.29
CA ARG A 76 -11.29 -7.29 -15.70
C ARG A 76 -10.61 -6.22 -16.57
N PHE A 77 -10.58 -4.97 -16.10
CA PHE A 77 -9.94 -3.85 -16.81
C PHE A 77 -8.63 -3.42 -16.18
N CYS A 78 -8.31 -3.91 -14.96
CA CYS A 78 -7.14 -3.44 -14.21
C CYS A 78 -5.83 -3.68 -14.93
N LYS A 79 -5.61 -4.86 -15.54
CA LYS A 79 -4.42 -5.15 -16.33
C LYS A 79 -4.19 -4.06 -17.39
N ALA A 80 -5.20 -3.80 -18.22
CA ALA A 80 -5.09 -2.79 -19.26
C ALA A 80 -4.85 -1.39 -18.69
N SER A 81 -5.52 -1.03 -17.59
CA SER A 81 -5.37 0.28 -16.95
C SER A 81 -3.99 0.48 -16.32
N ILE A 82 -3.42 -0.56 -15.70
CA ILE A 82 -2.07 -0.50 -15.13
C ILE A 82 -1.03 -0.34 -16.25
N LEU A 83 -1.13 -1.17 -17.30
CA LEU A 83 -0.19 -1.12 -18.42
C LEU A 83 -0.28 0.21 -19.18
N GLU A 84 -1.49 0.73 -19.43
CA GLU A 84 -1.68 2.05 -20.03
C GLU A 84 -1.01 3.16 -19.21
N ALA A 85 -1.17 3.13 -17.87
CA ALA A 85 -0.55 4.11 -17.00
C ALA A 85 0.98 4.01 -17.05
N ALA A 86 1.52 2.80 -16.94
CA ALA A 86 2.96 2.56 -16.99
C ALA A 86 3.59 3.02 -18.32
N GLU A 87 2.94 2.72 -19.44
CA GLU A 87 3.40 3.09 -20.80
C GLU A 87 3.18 4.57 -21.12
N SER A 88 2.33 5.26 -20.37
CA SER A 88 2.07 6.70 -20.53
C SER A 88 2.99 7.60 -19.70
N GLY A 89 3.95 7.02 -18.94
CA GLY A 89 4.93 7.79 -18.17
C GLY A 89 4.53 8.04 -16.71
N ILE A 90 3.50 7.36 -16.20
CA ILE A 90 3.19 7.33 -14.76
C ILE A 90 4.27 6.53 -14.03
N SER A 91 4.91 7.12 -13.04
CA SER A 91 5.97 6.47 -12.26
C SER A 91 5.46 5.71 -11.03
N LEU A 92 4.29 6.08 -10.50
CA LEU A 92 3.65 5.44 -9.36
C LEU A 92 2.18 5.10 -9.65
N ILE A 93 1.83 3.83 -9.49
CA ILE A 93 0.47 3.33 -9.71
C ILE A 93 -0.04 2.72 -8.41
N ILE A 94 -1.24 3.11 -7.98
CA ILE A 94 -1.94 2.54 -6.83
C ILE A 94 -3.18 1.80 -7.35
N CYS A 95 -3.18 0.47 -7.31
CA CYS A 95 -4.33 -0.34 -7.73
C CYS A 95 -5.14 -0.81 -6.52
N ILE A 96 -6.31 -0.21 -6.32
CA ILE A 96 -7.18 -0.50 -5.17
C ILE A 96 -7.97 -1.80 -5.39
N THR A 97 -8.33 -2.08 -6.61
CA THR A 97 -9.25 -3.17 -7.00
C THR A 97 -8.71 -4.54 -6.59
N GLU A 98 -9.59 -5.37 -6.05
CA GLU A 98 -9.35 -6.79 -5.77
C GLU A 98 -9.90 -7.70 -6.88
N GLY A 99 -9.48 -8.97 -6.87
CA GLY A 99 -10.02 -10.00 -7.77
C GLY A 99 -9.43 -9.97 -9.19
N ILE A 100 -8.28 -9.35 -9.36
CA ILE A 100 -7.53 -9.41 -10.63
C ILE A 100 -6.97 -10.84 -10.80
N PRO A 101 -7.13 -11.48 -11.97
CA PRO A 101 -6.54 -12.79 -12.19
C PRO A 101 -5.03 -12.80 -11.97
N THR A 102 -4.52 -13.80 -11.25
CA THR A 102 -3.08 -13.92 -10.93
C THR A 102 -2.20 -13.92 -12.18
N ILE A 103 -2.68 -14.55 -13.28
CA ILE A 103 -1.95 -14.56 -14.56
C ILE A 103 -1.78 -13.14 -15.14
N ASP A 104 -2.80 -12.29 -15.00
CA ASP A 104 -2.73 -10.90 -15.46
C ASP A 104 -1.71 -10.12 -14.62
N MET A 105 -1.65 -10.37 -13.31
CA MET A 105 -0.69 -9.71 -12.42
C MET A 105 0.75 -10.14 -12.65
N LEU A 106 1.01 -11.38 -13.11
CA LEU A 106 2.35 -11.81 -13.52
C LEU A 106 2.86 -10.97 -14.70
N GLU A 107 2.03 -10.77 -15.74
CA GLU A 107 2.40 -9.95 -16.89
C GLU A 107 2.57 -8.47 -16.50
N VAL A 108 1.65 -7.95 -15.68
CA VAL A 108 1.70 -6.58 -15.16
C VAL A 108 3.00 -6.35 -14.38
N LYS A 109 3.35 -7.27 -13.47
CA LYS A 109 4.56 -7.13 -12.63
C LYS A 109 5.82 -7.05 -13.49
N VAL A 110 5.99 -7.98 -14.43
CA VAL A 110 7.13 -7.97 -15.36
C VAL A 110 7.19 -6.65 -16.13
N ARG A 111 6.07 -6.18 -16.66
CA ARG A 111 6.05 -4.96 -17.46
C ARG A 111 6.33 -3.70 -16.64
N CYS A 112 5.80 -3.62 -15.42
CA CYS A 112 6.11 -2.50 -14.51
C CYS A 112 7.58 -2.48 -14.12
N ASP A 113 8.17 -3.66 -13.83
CA ASP A 113 9.60 -3.78 -13.51
C ASP A 113 10.48 -3.35 -14.70
N ASP A 114 10.16 -3.80 -15.92
CA ASP A 114 10.88 -3.41 -17.15
C ASP A 114 10.86 -1.90 -17.40
N LEU A 115 9.77 -1.23 -17.04
CA LEU A 115 9.60 0.21 -17.21
C LEU A 115 10.08 1.04 -16.00
N GLY A 116 10.50 0.38 -14.92
CA GLY A 116 10.89 1.07 -13.67
C GLY A 116 9.71 1.75 -12.95
N VAL A 117 8.48 1.26 -13.16
CA VAL A 117 7.26 1.81 -12.58
C VAL A 117 6.95 1.13 -11.25
N ARG A 118 6.71 1.92 -10.21
CA ARG A 118 6.28 1.40 -8.91
C ARG A 118 4.77 1.13 -8.92
N LEU A 119 4.39 -0.12 -8.62
CA LEU A 119 3.00 -0.52 -8.44
C LEU A 119 2.76 -0.89 -6.97
N ILE A 120 1.76 -0.28 -6.33
CA ILE A 120 1.24 -0.65 -5.00
C ILE A 120 -0.12 -1.33 -5.18
N GLY A 121 -0.32 -2.44 -4.52
CA GLY A 121 -1.48 -3.32 -4.73
C GLY A 121 -1.18 -4.42 -5.76
N PRO A 122 -2.20 -5.08 -6.31
CA PRO A 122 -3.65 -4.83 -6.16
C PRO A 122 -4.21 -5.19 -4.78
N ASN A 123 -5.54 -5.04 -4.63
CA ASN A 123 -6.24 -5.38 -3.40
C ASN A 123 -5.62 -4.70 -2.17
N CYS A 124 -5.47 -3.39 -2.23
CA CYS A 124 -4.79 -2.60 -1.22
C CYS A 124 -5.59 -1.36 -0.81
N PRO A 125 -5.35 -0.80 0.38
CA PRO A 125 -5.98 0.45 0.80
C PRO A 125 -5.31 1.70 0.22
N GLY A 126 -4.16 1.55 -0.46
CA GLY A 126 -3.40 2.64 -1.03
C GLY A 126 -2.22 3.09 -0.17
N ILE A 127 -1.88 4.36 -0.26
CA ILE A 127 -0.77 5.00 0.45
C ILE A 127 -1.21 6.37 0.98
N ILE A 128 -0.65 6.76 2.11
CA ILE A 128 -0.83 8.11 2.68
C ILE A 128 0.48 8.60 3.31
N THR A 129 0.82 9.84 3.03
CA THR A 129 1.81 10.64 3.76
C THR A 129 1.03 11.64 4.60
N PRO A 130 1.00 11.47 5.94
CA PRO A 130 0.14 12.28 6.80
C PRO A 130 0.42 13.77 6.68
N GLY A 131 -0.68 14.54 6.51
CA GLY A 131 -0.62 16.00 6.33
C GLY A 131 -0.21 16.48 4.93
N GLU A 132 0.12 15.58 4.00
CA GLU A 132 0.60 15.95 2.67
C GLU A 132 -0.25 15.37 1.54
N CYS A 133 -0.37 14.05 1.44
CA CYS A 133 -0.99 13.40 0.29
C CYS A 133 -1.63 12.05 0.68
N LYS A 134 -2.78 11.78 0.10
CA LYS A 134 -3.52 10.52 0.25
C LYS A 134 -3.89 9.99 -1.12
N MET A 135 -3.50 8.75 -1.42
CA MET A 135 -3.87 8.03 -2.63
C MET A 135 -4.51 6.68 -2.28
N GLY A 136 -5.83 6.61 -2.31
CA GLY A 136 -6.59 5.39 -2.00
C GLY A 136 -7.71 5.61 -1.00
N ILE A 137 -8.02 4.55 -0.24
CA ILE A 137 -9.22 4.47 0.61
C ILE A 137 -8.95 4.60 2.11
N MET A 138 -7.70 4.78 2.54
CA MET A 138 -7.36 4.95 3.96
C MET A 138 -8.10 6.15 4.56
N PRO A 139 -8.67 6.05 5.78
CA PRO A 139 -9.27 7.20 6.48
C PRO A 139 -8.17 8.21 6.86
N GLY A 140 -8.26 9.43 6.37
CA GLY A 140 -7.23 10.46 6.59
C GLY A 140 -7.16 10.98 8.03
N ASP A 141 -8.30 11.00 8.72
CA ASP A 141 -8.49 11.55 10.07
C ASP A 141 -7.80 10.76 11.19
N ILE A 142 -7.45 9.50 10.95
CA ILE A 142 -6.71 8.69 11.95
C ILE A 142 -5.19 8.85 11.85
N HIS A 143 -4.70 9.51 10.81
CA HIS A 143 -3.27 9.69 10.57
C HIS A 143 -2.76 11.01 11.17
N LEU A 144 -1.56 10.97 11.73
CA LEU A 144 -0.85 12.12 12.28
C LEU A 144 0.57 12.15 11.71
N PRO A 145 1.07 13.31 11.22
CA PRO A 145 2.48 13.43 10.87
C PRO A 145 3.39 13.03 12.03
N GLY A 146 4.39 12.21 11.76
CA GLY A 146 5.24 11.69 12.83
C GLY A 146 6.42 10.89 12.29
N LYS A 147 6.80 9.81 12.98
CA LYS A 147 8.09 9.14 12.80
C LYS A 147 8.03 7.62 12.59
N VAL A 148 6.83 7.04 12.49
CA VAL A 148 6.65 5.60 12.28
C VAL A 148 6.31 5.32 10.81
N GLY A 149 7.09 4.50 10.13
CA GLY A 149 6.73 3.92 8.85
C GLY A 149 5.77 2.74 9.06
N VAL A 150 4.67 2.68 8.32
CA VAL A 150 3.72 1.56 8.41
C VAL A 150 3.61 0.85 7.08
N ILE A 151 3.85 -0.46 7.07
CA ILE A 151 3.66 -1.32 5.90
C ILE A 151 2.76 -2.51 6.25
N SER A 152 1.76 -2.79 5.40
CA SER A 152 0.77 -3.81 5.71
C SER A 152 0.20 -4.50 4.48
N ARG A 153 -0.10 -5.81 4.61
CA ARG A 153 -0.92 -6.55 3.64
C ARG A 153 -2.41 -6.34 3.85
N SER A 154 -2.82 -6.00 5.07
CA SER A 154 -4.22 -5.88 5.48
C SER A 154 -4.67 -4.42 5.52
N GLY A 155 -5.77 -4.07 4.85
CA GLY A 155 -6.37 -2.74 4.98
C GLY A 155 -6.81 -2.44 6.41
N THR A 156 -7.62 -3.30 7.01
CA THR A 156 -8.21 -3.09 8.34
C THR A 156 -7.15 -3.02 9.45
N LEU A 157 -6.17 -3.94 9.44
CA LEU A 157 -5.10 -3.94 10.44
C LEU A 157 -4.12 -2.78 10.26
N THR A 158 -4.01 -2.24 9.06
CA THR A 158 -3.30 -0.97 8.82
C THR A 158 -3.91 0.14 9.65
N TYR A 159 -5.24 0.26 9.65
CA TYR A 159 -5.95 1.31 10.40
C TYR A 159 -5.78 1.14 11.91
N GLU A 160 -5.76 -0.10 12.39
CA GLU A 160 -5.48 -0.40 13.80
C GLU A 160 -4.08 0.04 14.22
N ALA A 161 -3.06 -0.30 13.43
CA ALA A 161 -1.68 0.09 13.68
C ALA A 161 -1.50 1.62 13.66
N VAL A 162 -2.09 2.28 12.66
CA VAL A 162 -2.05 3.73 12.51
C VAL A 162 -2.73 4.41 13.69
N LYS A 163 -3.93 3.97 14.07
CA LYS A 163 -4.68 4.57 15.19
C LYS A 163 -3.90 4.49 16.50
N GLN A 164 -3.29 3.36 16.81
CA GLN A 164 -2.50 3.19 18.02
C GLN A 164 -1.25 4.09 18.03
N THR A 165 -0.51 4.17 16.92
CA THR A 165 0.67 5.05 16.83
C THR A 165 0.29 6.53 16.88
N THR A 166 -0.87 6.90 16.37
CA THR A 166 -1.43 8.24 16.47
C THR A 166 -1.86 8.58 17.90
N ASP A 167 -2.57 7.68 18.58
CA ASP A 167 -3.05 7.89 19.96
C ASP A 167 -1.90 8.01 20.96
N LEU A 168 -0.78 7.37 20.68
CA LEU A 168 0.45 7.51 21.48
C LEU A 168 1.29 8.74 21.10
N GLY A 169 0.87 9.51 20.11
CA GLY A 169 1.56 10.73 19.66
C GLY A 169 2.80 10.47 18.81
N PHE A 170 3.03 9.23 18.36
CA PHE A 170 4.18 8.91 17.53
C PHE A 170 4.00 9.33 16.07
N GLY A 171 2.76 9.26 15.57
CA GLY A 171 2.40 9.58 14.20
C GLY A 171 3.13 8.73 13.15
N GLN A 172 2.88 9.01 11.88
CA GLN A 172 3.45 8.23 10.78
C GLN A 172 4.23 9.13 9.81
N THR A 173 5.34 8.63 9.25
CA THR A 173 6.03 9.25 8.11
C THR A 173 5.30 8.93 6.81
N SER A 174 4.98 7.67 6.62
CA SER A 174 4.14 7.18 5.53
C SER A 174 3.47 5.88 5.94
N CYS A 175 2.30 5.62 5.37
CA CYS A 175 1.58 4.38 5.56
C CYS A 175 1.29 3.75 4.20
N VAL A 176 1.80 2.53 3.96
CA VAL A 176 1.70 1.81 2.69
C VAL A 176 0.97 0.50 2.87
N GLY A 177 -0.18 0.34 2.21
CA GLY A 177 -0.84 -0.95 2.08
C GLY A 177 -0.40 -1.63 0.80
N ILE A 178 0.36 -2.72 0.91
CA ILE A 178 0.84 -3.45 -0.28
C ILE A 178 -0.16 -4.44 -0.86
N GLY A 179 -1.23 -4.75 -0.11
CA GLY A 179 -2.29 -5.65 -0.54
C GLY A 179 -2.07 -7.11 -0.14
N GLY A 180 -3.16 -7.90 -0.26
CA GLY A 180 -3.21 -9.31 0.16
C GLY A 180 -3.24 -10.30 -1.00
N ASP A 181 -3.01 -9.88 -2.24
CA ASP A 181 -3.00 -10.76 -3.39
C ASP A 181 -1.67 -11.54 -3.52
N PRO A 182 -1.68 -12.72 -4.17
CA PRO A 182 -0.48 -13.57 -4.29
C PRO A 182 0.68 -12.92 -5.07
N ILE A 183 0.39 -12.04 -6.01
CA ILE A 183 1.36 -11.31 -6.82
C ILE A 183 1.17 -9.81 -6.60
N PRO A 184 1.77 -9.24 -5.56
CA PRO A 184 1.74 -7.80 -5.33
C PRO A 184 2.69 -7.06 -6.27
N GLY A 185 2.38 -5.82 -6.60
CA GLY A 185 3.25 -4.94 -7.38
C GLY A 185 4.53 -4.59 -6.62
N SER A 186 4.42 -4.33 -5.32
CA SER A 186 5.56 -4.11 -4.40
C SER A 186 5.49 -5.07 -3.23
N SER A 187 6.65 -5.54 -2.78
CA SER A 187 6.84 -6.44 -1.65
C SER A 187 7.10 -5.69 -0.35
N PHE A 188 7.18 -6.42 0.78
CA PHE A 188 7.69 -5.87 2.04
C PHE A 188 9.10 -5.32 1.88
N ILE A 189 9.98 -6.03 1.18
CA ILE A 189 11.39 -5.64 0.98
C ILE A 189 11.47 -4.28 0.28
N ASP A 190 10.70 -4.08 -0.77
CA ASP A 190 10.66 -2.81 -1.52
C ASP A 190 10.34 -1.59 -0.63
N ILE A 191 9.41 -1.76 0.31
CA ILE A 191 8.97 -0.66 1.17
C ILE A 191 9.87 -0.53 2.42
N LEU A 192 10.37 -1.65 2.95
CA LEU A 192 11.34 -1.63 4.04
C LEU A 192 12.63 -0.91 3.65
N ASP A 193 13.12 -1.12 2.42
CA ASP A 193 14.28 -0.41 1.89
C ASP A 193 14.04 1.10 1.83
N LEU A 194 12.87 1.52 1.37
CA LEU A 194 12.50 2.93 1.36
C LEU A 194 12.44 3.53 2.78
N PHE A 195 11.82 2.83 3.73
CA PHE A 195 11.77 3.29 5.12
C PHE A 195 13.16 3.30 5.78
N GLN A 196 14.01 2.34 5.47
CA GLN A 196 15.40 2.33 5.99
C GLN A 196 16.17 3.57 5.52
N ASN A 197 15.96 3.99 4.27
CA ASN A 197 16.67 5.12 3.66
C ASN A 197 15.99 6.48 3.94
N ASP A 198 14.79 6.51 4.49
CA ASP A 198 14.11 7.75 4.88
C ASP A 198 14.59 8.26 6.25
N SER A 199 15.16 9.46 6.27
CA SER A 199 15.72 10.05 7.50
C SER A 199 14.67 10.40 8.56
N GLU A 200 13.40 10.55 8.19
CA GLU A 200 12.33 10.88 9.12
C GLU A 200 11.69 9.65 9.76
N THR A 201 11.82 8.49 9.12
CA THR A 201 11.34 7.23 9.70
C THR A 201 12.31 6.74 10.77
N GLU A 202 11.86 6.72 12.03
CA GLU A 202 12.66 6.28 13.18
C GLU A 202 12.33 4.85 13.64
N ALA A 203 11.11 4.36 13.33
CA ALA A 203 10.69 2.98 13.60
C ALA A 203 9.69 2.50 12.53
N ILE A 204 9.53 1.18 12.40
CA ILE A 204 8.66 0.59 11.37
C ILE A 204 7.67 -0.38 12.01
N VAL A 205 6.39 -0.29 11.59
CA VAL A 205 5.37 -1.30 11.84
C VAL A 205 5.17 -2.13 10.58
N MET A 206 5.32 -3.43 10.69
CA MET A 206 5.08 -4.40 9.63
C MET A 206 3.90 -5.32 9.99
N VAL A 207 2.81 -5.27 9.23
CA VAL A 207 1.64 -6.14 9.44
C VAL A 207 1.56 -7.16 8.32
N GLY A 208 1.82 -8.41 8.68
CA GLY A 208 1.73 -9.55 7.79
C GLY A 208 0.53 -10.46 8.10
N GLU A 209 0.46 -11.55 7.40
CA GLU A 209 -0.58 -12.56 7.55
C GLU A 209 -0.08 -13.94 7.16
N ILE A 210 -0.86 -14.98 7.45
CA ILE A 210 -0.57 -16.34 7.01
C ILE A 210 -0.50 -16.46 5.48
N GLY A 211 0.22 -17.46 5.00
CA GLY A 211 0.36 -17.79 3.58
C GLY A 211 1.59 -17.18 2.92
N GLY A 212 2.12 -17.90 1.93
CA GLY A 212 3.35 -17.53 1.25
C GLY A 212 4.58 -17.44 2.19
N THR A 213 5.65 -16.80 1.71
CA THR A 213 6.94 -16.62 2.41
C THR A 213 7.36 -15.16 2.53
N ALA A 214 6.50 -14.22 2.16
CA ALA A 214 6.87 -12.80 2.05
C ALA A 214 7.37 -12.18 3.38
N GLU A 215 6.86 -12.64 4.52
CA GLU A 215 7.29 -12.19 5.84
C GLU A 215 8.62 -12.83 6.27
N GLU A 216 8.88 -14.08 5.88
CA GLU A 216 10.16 -14.75 6.07
C GLU A 216 11.25 -14.10 5.21
N ASP A 217 10.96 -13.80 3.95
CA ASP A 217 11.87 -13.08 3.04
C ASP A 217 12.16 -11.67 3.58
N ALA A 218 11.15 -10.99 4.12
CA ALA A 218 11.30 -9.71 4.79
C ALA A 218 12.18 -9.81 6.05
N ALA A 219 12.05 -10.89 6.82
CA ALA A 219 12.89 -11.11 8.02
C ALA A 219 14.38 -11.21 7.65
N GLU A 220 14.72 -11.96 6.59
CA GLU A 220 16.10 -12.07 6.09
C GLU A 220 16.64 -10.70 5.65
N PHE A 221 15.81 -9.92 4.95
CA PHE A 221 16.17 -8.57 4.53
C PHE A 221 16.38 -7.65 5.73
N ILE A 222 15.48 -7.66 6.72
CA ILE A 222 15.57 -6.85 7.94
C ILE A 222 16.88 -7.16 8.68
N GLN A 223 17.19 -8.43 8.88
CA GLN A 223 18.40 -8.86 9.59
C GLN A 223 19.68 -8.27 8.98
N SER A 224 19.70 -8.12 7.65
CA SER A 224 20.91 -7.73 6.92
C SER A 224 20.97 -6.24 6.57
N ASN A 225 19.82 -5.57 6.45
CA ASN A 225 19.74 -4.25 5.81
C ASN A 225 19.01 -3.19 6.65
N VAL A 226 18.20 -3.56 7.66
CA VAL A 226 17.42 -2.60 8.42
C VAL A 226 18.01 -2.40 9.81
N THR A 227 18.35 -1.18 10.13
CA THR A 227 18.93 -0.80 11.44
C THR A 227 17.89 -0.16 12.37
N LYS A 228 16.74 0.23 11.83
CA LYS A 228 15.66 0.85 12.59
C LYS A 228 14.86 -0.21 13.33
N PRO A 229 14.33 0.09 14.52
CA PRO A 229 13.43 -0.83 15.23
C PRO A 229 12.22 -1.22 14.37
N VAL A 230 11.92 -2.52 14.30
CA VAL A 230 10.76 -3.05 13.58
C VAL A 230 9.86 -3.79 14.56
N VAL A 231 8.57 -3.45 14.56
CA VAL A 231 7.50 -4.16 15.28
C VAL A 231 6.62 -4.87 14.27
N SER A 232 6.34 -6.15 14.49
CA SER A 232 5.49 -6.91 13.56
C SER A 232 4.35 -7.63 14.25
N TYR A 233 3.22 -7.67 13.55
CA TYR A 233 2.06 -8.52 13.85
C TYR A 233 1.73 -9.41 12.65
N ILE A 234 1.42 -10.68 12.92
CA ILE A 234 1.00 -11.65 11.89
C ILE A 234 -0.44 -12.08 12.15
N ALA A 235 -1.33 -11.77 11.20
CA ALA A 235 -2.72 -12.19 11.27
C ALA A 235 -2.90 -13.67 10.91
N GLY A 236 -3.94 -14.29 11.50
CA GLY A 236 -4.35 -15.63 11.14
C GLY A 236 -3.78 -16.75 12.01
N VAL A 237 -3.31 -16.47 13.24
CA VAL A 237 -2.78 -17.49 14.19
C VAL A 237 -3.72 -18.67 14.38
N THR A 238 -5.05 -18.42 14.39
CA THR A 238 -6.07 -19.46 14.60
C THR A 238 -6.66 -20.00 13.29
N ALA A 239 -6.09 -19.63 12.15
CA ALA A 239 -6.61 -20.04 10.85
C ALA A 239 -6.41 -21.56 10.63
N PRO A 240 -7.45 -22.29 10.21
CA PRO A 240 -7.30 -23.70 9.89
C PRO A 240 -6.51 -23.89 8.60
N ALA A 241 -5.63 -24.91 8.59
CA ALA A 241 -4.84 -25.24 7.40
C ALA A 241 -5.74 -25.55 6.18
N GLY A 242 -5.31 -25.11 5.00
CA GLY A 242 -6.02 -25.33 3.73
C GLY A 242 -7.25 -24.45 3.51
N LYS A 243 -7.60 -23.57 4.44
CA LYS A 243 -8.72 -22.62 4.28
C LYS A 243 -8.18 -21.22 3.99
N ARG A 244 -8.70 -20.60 2.93
CA ARG A 244 -8.42 -19.20 2.61
C ARG A 244 -9.09 -18.27 3.62
N MET A 245 -8.36 -17.32 4.16
CA MET A 245 -8.80 -16.40 5.21
C MET A 245 -8.85 -14.95 4.72
N GLY A 246 -9.93 -14.61 4.00
CA GLY A 246 -10.12 -13.27 3.44
C GLY A 246 -9.32 -13.07 2.15
N HIS A 247 -8.08 -12.68 2.24
CA HIS A 247 -7.21 -12.43 1.10
C HIS A 247 -6.88 -13.68 0.28
N ALA A 248 -6.67 -13.51 -1.02
CA ALA A 248 -6.34 -14.63 -1.91
C ALA A 248 -5.01 -15.30 -1.55
N GLY A 249 -4.04 -14.55 -1.03
CA GLY A 249 -2.75 -15.06 -0.55
C GLY A 249 -2.77 -15.64 0.87
N ALA A 250 -3.82 -15.41 1.65
CA ALA A 250 -3.90 -15.80 3.07
C ALA A 250 -4.39 -17.26 3.22
N ILE A 251 -3.55 -18.22 2.87
CA ILE A 251 -3.82 -19.64 2.97
C ILE A 251 -2.57 -20.42 3.40
N ILE A 252 -2.71 -21.27 4.44
CA ILE A 252 -1.66 -22.22 4.83
C ILE A 252 -1.76 -23.42 3.89
N ALA A 253 -0.77 -23.61 3.03
CA ALA A 253 -0.74 -24.70 2.07
C ALA A 253 0.55 -25.52 2.20
N GLY A 254 0.43 -26.87 2.11
CA GLY A 254 1.58 -27.76 2.20
C GLY A 254 2.38 -27.66 3.51
N GLY A 255 1.73 -27.23 4.60
CA GLY A 255 2.37 -27.06 5.91
C GLY A 255 3.31 -25.86 6.01
N LYS A 256 3.26 -24.92 5.05
CA LYS A 256 4.08 -23.71 5.01
C LYS A 256 3.20 -22.45 5.15
N GLY A 257 3.83 -21.35 5.54
CA GLY A 257 3.16 -20.04 5.67
C GLY A 257 2.27 -19.95 6.90
N THR A 258 2.60 -20.66 7.97
CA THR A 258 1.90 -20.52 9.25
C THR A 258 2.31 -19.23 9.96
N ALA A 259 1.42 -18.70 10.81
CA ALA A 259 1.79 -17.54 11.62
C ALA A 259 2.97 -17.83 12.55
N GLU A 260 3.06 -19.06 13.06
CA GLU A 260 4.14 -19.48 13.96
C GLU A 260 5.51 -19.46 13.27
N ASP A 261 5.62 -19.97 12.03
CA ASP A 261 6.86 -19.95 11.26
C ASP A 261 7.30 -18.52 10.98
N LYS A 262 6.36 -17.65 10.61
CA LYS A 262 6.62 -16.22 10.37
C LYS A 262 7.08 -15.50 11.64
N PHE A 263 6.43 -15.72 12.77
CA PHE A 263 6.90 -15.18 14.05
C PHE A 263 8.32 -15.62 14.38
N LYS A 264 8.63 -16.91 14.23
CA LYS A 264 9.98 -17.44 14.48
C LYS A 264 11.03 -16.77 13.58
N ALA A 265 10.74 -16.61 12.29
CA ALA A 265 11.65 -15.97 11.35
C ALA A 265 11.90 -14.49 11.73
N LEU A 266 10.84 -13.74 12.02
CA LEU A 266 10.91 -12.34 12.41
C LEU A 266 11.66 -12.16 13.75
N GLU A 267 11.37 -12.98 14.76
CA GLU A 267 12.06 -12.94 16.06
C GLU A 267 13.54 -13.26 15.91
N ALA A 268 13.90 -14.24 15.06
CA ALA A 268 15.30 -14.58 14.76
C ALA A 268 16.05 -13.44 14.05
N ALA A 269 15.33 -12.60 13.30
CA ALA A 269 15.85 -11.41 12.63
C ALA A 269 15.92 -10.16 13.55
N GLY A 270 15.56 -10.28 14.83
CA GLY A 270 15.55 -9.18 15.79
C GLY A 270 14.33 -8.27 15.73
N VAL A 271 13.28 -8.69 15.03
CA VAL A 271 12.01 -7.96 14.98
C VAL A 271 11.21 -8.20 16.27
N TYR A 272 10.68 -7.15 16.87
CA TYR A 272 9.79 -7.27 18.01
C TYR A 272 8.40 -7.71 17.55
N THR A 273 7.98 -8.90 17.93
CA THR A 273 6.68 -9.42 17.51
C THR A 273 5.63 -9.26 18.60
N VAL A 274 4.42 -8.84 18.20
CA VAL A 274 3.26 -8.78 19.10
C VAL A 274 2.25 -9.87 18.72
N LYS A 275 1.60 -10.48 19.69
CA LYS A 275 0.67 -11.58 19.47
C LYS A 275 -0.79 -11.12 19.38
N SER A 276 -1.05 -9.86 19.71
CA SER A 276 -2.34 -9.19 19.57
C SER A 276 -2.18 -7.92 18.72
N PRO A 277 -3.09 -7.65 17.77
CA PRO A 277 -3.04 -6.39 17.02
C PRO A 277 -3.21 -5.17 17.93
N ALA A 278 -3.85 -5.31 19.10
CA ALA A 278 -4.03 -4.24 20.08
C ALA A 278 -2.72 -3.81 20.79
N ASP A 279 -1.63 -4.56 20.62
CA ASP A 279 -0.35 -4.29 21.28
C ASP A 279 0.68 -3.64 20.32
N ILE A 280 0.31 -3.33 19.07
CA ILE A 280 1.25 -2.79 18.06
C ILE A 280 1.87 -1.47 18.53
N GLY A 281 1.06 -0.52 18.96
CA GLY A 281 1.55 0.77 19.44
C GLY A 281 2.40 0.65 20.70
N LYS A 282 2.01 -0.23 21.63
CA LYS A 282 2.81 -0.55 22.82
C LYS A 282 4.16 -1.16 22.44
N GLY A 283 4.18 -2.06 21.44
CA GLY A 283 5.43 -2.64 20.93
C GLY A 283 6.38 -1.56 20.41
N ILE A 284 5.88 -0.56 19.69
CA ILE A 284 6.70 0.59 19.26
C ILE A 284 7.27 1.32 20.48
N ALA A 285 6.44 1.65 21.48
CA ALA A 285 6.93 2.32 22.70
C ALA A 285 8.03 1.52 23.41
N GLU A 286 7.89 0.19 23.49
CA GLU A 286 8.87 -0.68 24.15
C GLU A 286 10.23 -0.73 23.42
N VAL A 287 10.22 -0.84 22.08
CA VAL A 287 11.50 -0.98 21.33
C VAL A 287 12.20 0.33 21.10
N THR A 288 11.50 1.45 21.16
CA THR A 288 12.07 2.80 20.93
C THR A 288 12.36 3.55 22.21
N GLY A 289 11.69 3.20 23.31
CA GLY A 289 11.77 3.93 24.57
C GLY A 289 11.03 5.28 24.57
N TRP A 290 10.09 5.47 23.65
CA TRP A 290 9.28 6.71 23.53
C TRP A 290 8.15 6.80 24.51
#